data_3a72abbfd3e072ebf54981686742ec4e
#
_entry.id   3a72abbfd3e072ebf54981686742ec4e
#
_cell.length_a   1.000
_cell.length_b   1.000
_cell.length_c   1.000
_cell.angle_alpha   90.00
_cell.angle_beta   90.00
_cell.angle_gamma   90.00
#
_symmetry.space_group_name_H-M   'P 1'
#
loop_
_entity.id
_entity.type
_entity.pdbx_description
1 polymer ?
#
loop_
_entity_poly.entity_id
_entity_poly.type
_entity_poly.pdbx_seq_one_letter_code
_entity_poly.pdbx_strand_id
1 'polypeptide(L)'
;MRVVVATANRGKLGELAALLAPLGVETIAQSSFGIAPPPETGTTFLDNALIKARHAARIAGLPAIADDSGLEVDALDGAPGVYSARFAGVAADDAANNAKLLAALATVPQEKRYARYRAVIVLVRAPDDPVPLVGEGAWEGRIGTAPSGRGGFGYDPLFIPAGGTGTAAELSPAEKNSRSHRGAALRALIAQWPR
;
A
#
# COMPACT_ATOMS: atom_id res chain seq x y z
N MET A 1 -16.51 -14.59 6.40
CA MET A 1 -15.27 -14.81 7.20
C MET A 1 -14.88 -13.50 7.86
N ARG A 2 -14.36 -13.55 9.11
CA ARG A 2 -13.86 -12.36 9.83
C ARG A 2 -12.34 -12.31 9.70
N VAL A 3 -11.80 -11.14 9.34
CA VAL A 3 -10.35 -10.95 9.12
C VAL A 3 -9.89 -9.65 9.75
N VAL A 4 -8.80 -9.68 10.49
CA VAL A 4 -8.17 -8.47 11.03
C VAL A 4 -7.34 -7.80 9.93
N VAL A 5 -7.56 -6.50 9.71
CA VAL A 5 -6.74 -5.69 8.80
C VAL A 5 -5.60 -5.06 9.60
N ALA A 6 -4.39 -5.58 9.38
CA ALA A 6 -3.18 -5.22 10.11
C ALA A 6 -2.52 -3.96 9.51
N THR A 7 -3.17 -2.82 9.71
CA THR A 7 -2.64 -1.51 9.30
C THR A 7 -3.10 -0.40 10.24
N ALA A 8 -2.23 0.58 10.50
CA ALA A 8 -2.57 1.83 11.15
C ALA A 8 -2.96 2.93 10.14
N ASN A 9 -2.70 2.72 8.85
CA ASN A 9 -3.05 3.68 7.80
C ASN A 9 -4.54 3.59 7.46
N ARG A 10 -5.29 4.65 7.76
CA ARG A 10 -6.75 4.72 7.52
C ARG A 10 -7.12 4.60 6.03
N GLY A 11 -6.29 5.12 5.14
CA GLY A 11 -6.50 5.02 3.70
C GLY A 11 -6.42 3.56 3.23
N LYS A 12 -5.36 2.84 3.62
CA LYS A 12 -5.20 1.40 3.33
C LYS A 12 -6.34 0.57 3.91
N LEU A 13 -6.75 0.85 5.15
CA LEU A 13 -7.87 0.17 5.80
C LEU A 13 -9.16 0.33 4.98
N GLY A 14 -9.48 1.56 4.57
CA GLY A 14 -10.68 1.85 3.78
C GLY A 14 -10.66 1.18 2.41
N GLU A 15 -9.51 1.21 1.70
CA GLU A 15 -9.36 0.55 0.40
C GLU A 15 -9.51 -0.98 0.51
N LEU A 16 -8.86 -1.62 1.50
CA LEU A 16 -8.98 -3.07 1.71
C LEU A 16 -10.40 -3.48 2.11
N ALA A 17 -11.04 -2.72 3.00
CA ALA A 17 -12.41 -2.98 3.42
C ALA A 17 -13.39 -2.91 2.22
N ALA A 18 -13.28 -1.87 1.39
CA ALA A 18 -14.12 -1.71 0.20
C ALA A 18 -13.94 -2.84 -0.82
N LEU A 19 -12.69 -3.31 -1.00
CA LEU A 19 -12.36 -4.38 -1.95
C LEU A 19 -12.77 -5.78 -1.43
N LEU A 20 -12.79 -6.00 -0.11
CA LEU A 20 -13.11 -7.29 0.51
C LEU A 20 -14.62 -7.45 0.79
N ALA A 21 -15.36 -6.35 0.96
CA ALA A 21 -16.79 -6.38 1.26
C ALA A 21 -17.63 -7.19 0.25
N PRO A 22 -17.42 -7.07 -1.08
CA PRO A 22 -18.18 -7.86 -2.07
C PRO A 22 -17.97 -9.37 -1.95
N LEU A 23 -16.92 -9.81 -1.26
CA LEU A 23 -16.60 -11.21 -1.03
C LEU A 23 -17.24 -11.78 0.25
N GLY A 24 -18.06 -11.00 0.95
CA GLY A 24 -18.64 -11.38 2.24
C GLY A 24 -17.61 -11.50 3.37
N VAL A 25 -16.46 -10.81 3.25
CA VAL A 25 -15.44 -10.75 4.28
C VAL A 25 -15.71 -9.58 5.20
N GLU A 26 -15.93 -9.87 6.50
CA GLU A 26 -16.02 -8.86 7.55
C GLU A 26 -14.61 -8.45 7.97
N THR A 27 -14.25 -7.22 7.69
CA THR A 27 -12.94 -6.66 8.07
C THR A 27 -13.02 -5.97 9.42
N ILE A 28 -12.04 -6.23 10.29
CA ILE A 28 -11.93 -5.64 11.62
C ILE A 28 -10.58 -4.90 11.69
N ALA A 29 -10.61 -3.63 12.06
CA ALA A 29 -9.38 -2.87 12.22
C ALA A 29 -8.55 -3.43 13.39
N GLN A 30 -7.23 -3.51 13.23
CA GLN A 30 -6.33 -3.96 14.32
C GLN A 30 -6.48 -3.10 15.60
N SER A 31 -6.82 -1.82 15.45
CA SER A 31 -7.06 -0.92 16.59
C SER A 31 -8.23 -1.35 17.48
N SER A 32 -9.21 -2.09 16.95
CA SER A 32 -10.32 -2.64 17.73
C SER A 32 -9.88 -3.69 18.76
N PHE A 33 -8.68 -4.24 18.58
CA PHE A 33 -8.04 -5.18 19.50
C PHE A 33 -6.91 -4.53 20.32
N GLY A 34 -6.71 -3.21 20.22
CA GLY A 34 -5.61 -2.52 20.87
C GLY A 34 -4.23 -2.88 20.29
N ILE A 35 -4.17 -3.43 19.08
CA ILE A 35 -2.92 -3.90 18.47
C ILE A 35 -2.13 -2.70 17.95
N ALA A 36 -0.95 -2.48 18.54
CA ALA A 36 0.03 -1.55 18.02
C ALA A 36 0.77 -2.16 16.81
N PRO A 37 1.13 -1.35 15.79
CA PRO A 37 1.94 -1.84 14.68
C PRO A 37 3.29 -2.38 15.17
N PRO A 38 3.74 -3.56 14.70
CA PRO A 38 5.08 -4.03 15.01
C PRO A 38 6.14 -3.21 14.25
N PRO A 39 7.40 -3.21 14.69
CA PRO A 39 8.51 -2.66 13.93
C PRO A 39 8.63 -3.35 12.56
N GLU A 40 8.70 -2.56 11.50
CA GLU A 40 8.95 -3.04 10.14
C GLU A 40 10.45 -3.20 9.92
N THR A 41 10.97 -4.37 10.22
CA THR A 41 12.40 -4.73 10.13
C THR A 41 12.76 -5.47 8.85
N GLY A 42 11.77 -5.80 8.03
CA GLY A 42 11.96 -6.46 6.74
C GLY A 42 12.62 -5.54 5.70
N THR A 43 13.35 -6.14 4.79
CA THR A 43 14.00 -5.44 3.67
C THR A 43 13.15 -5.46 2.39
N THR A 44 12.07 -6.23 2.40
CA THR A 44 11.12 -6.33 1.29
C THR A 44 9.69 -6.02 1.76
N PHE A 45 8.82 -5.65 0.81
CA PHE A 45 7.40 -5.50 1.09
C PHE A 45 6.77 -6.79 1.63
N LEU A 46 7.19 -7.95 1.11
CA LEU A 46 6.70 -9.24 1.58
C LEU A 46 7.04 -9.49 3.05
N ASP A 47 8.30 -9.26 3.44
CA ASP A 47 8.73 -9.47 4.83
C ASP A 47 7.91 -8.59 5.79
N ASN A 48 7.75 -7.31 5.46
CA ASN A 48 7.00 -6.40 6.31
C ASN A 48 5.50 -6.74 6.35
N ALA A 49 4.91 -7.16 5.24
CA ALA A 49 3.52 -7.62 5.22
C ALA A 49 3.33 -8.86 6.11
N LEU A 50 4.25 -9.84 6.03
CA LEU A 50 4.23 -11.04 6.87
C LEU A 50 4.38 -10.71 8.36
N ILE A 51 5.33 -9.83 8.71
CA ILE A 51 5.54 -9.36 10.10
C ILE A 51 4.22 -8.79 10.65
N LYS A 52 3.58 -7.89 9.92
CA LYS A 52 2.32 -7.24 10.33
C LYS A 52 1.18 -8.25 10.46
N ALA A 53 0.97 -9.10 9.46
CA ALA A 53 -0.13 -10.07 9.45
C ALA A 53 0.00 -11.08 10.60
N ARG A 54 1.18 -11.68 10.78
CA ARG A 54 1.45 -12.64 11.85
C ARG A 54 1.31 -12.03 13.24
N HIS A 55 1.78 -10.80 13.41
CA HIS A 55 1.63 -10.06 14.66
C HIS A 55 0.15 -9.84 15.02
N ALA A 56 -0.64 -9.37 14.07
CA ALA A 56 -2.06 -9.13 14.27
C ALA A 56 -2.83 -10.44 14.53
N ALA A 57 -2.54 -11.51 13.77
CA ALA A 57 -3.18 -12.81 13.97
C ALA A 57 -2.90 -13.39 15.34
N ARG A 58 -1.66 -13.23 15.86
CA ARG A 58 -1.26 -13.72 17.19
C ARG A 58 -2.03 -13.05 18.32
N ILE A 59 -2.24 -11.76 18.24
CA ILE A 59 -2.92 -11.00 19.30
C ILE A 59 -4.44 -11.13 19.21
N ALA A 60 -4.99 -11.08 17.98
CA ALA A 60 -6.42 -11.13 17.79
C ALA A 60 -7.02 -12.56 17.86
N GLY A 61 -6.21 -13.61 17.67
CA GLY A 61 -6.70 -14.98 17.56
C GLY A 61 -7.58 -15.22 16.32
N LEU A 62 -7.42 -14.41 15.29
CA LEU A 62 -8.19 -14.42 14.04
C LEU A 62 -7.26 -14.41 12.83
N PRO A 63 -7.73 -14.85 11.65
CA PRO A 63 -7.02 -14.59 10.40
C PRO A 63 -6.72 -13.11 10.23
N ALA A 64 -5.56 -12.78 9.68
CA ALA A 64 -5.18 -11.41 9.48
C ALA A 64 -4.66 -11.17 8.06
N ILE A 65 -5.01 -10.02 7.51
CA ILE A 65 -4.53 -9.51 6.23
C ILE A 65 -3.69 -8.25 6.49
N ALA A 66 -2.53 -8.19 5.84
CA ALA A 66 -1.67 -7.01 5.88
C ALA A 66 -1.27 -6.59 4.47
N ASP A 67 -1.12 -5.30 4.28
CA ASP A 67 -0.54 -4.68 3.10
C ASP A 67 0.78 -4.03 3.49
N ASP A 68 1.82 -4.30 2.70
CA ASP A 68 2.98 -3.44 2.64
C ASP A 68 3.16 -2.93 1.23
N SER A 69 3.36 -1.63 1.08
CA SER A 69 3.33 -0.98 -0.22
C SER A 69 4.13 0.32 -0.21
N GLY A 70 4.63 0.69 -1.36
CA GLY A 70 5.39 1.90 -1.52
C GLY A 70 5.49 2.35 -2.96
N LEU A 71 6.13 3.50 -3.14
CA LEU A 71 6.47 4.09 -4.40
C LEU A 71 7.93 3.77 -4.73
N GLU A 72 8.18 3.29 -5.93
CA GLU A 72 9.51 3.11 -6.51
C GLU A 72 9.68 4.11 -7.65
N VAL A 73 10.80 4.85 -7.68
CA VAL A 73 11.12 5.83 -8.72
C VAL A 73 12.43 5.47 -9.38
N ASP A 74 12.43 5.25 -10.69
CA ASP A 74 13.60 4.73 -11.42
C ASP A 74 14.80 5.69 -11.33
N ALA A 75 14.57 6.99 -11.44
CA ALA A 75 15.61 8.00 -11.33
C ALA A 75 16.24 8.10 -9.92
N LEU A 76 15.69 7.41 -8.93
CA LEU A 76 16.17 7.34 -7.56
C LEU A 76 16.54 5.89 -7.17
N ASP A 77 16.90 5.04 -8.14
CA ASP A 77 17.27 3.64 -7.95
C ASP A 77 16.25 2.84 -7.13
N GLY A 78 14.95 3.13 -7.36
CA GLY A 78 13.83 2.50 -6.65
C GLY A 78 13.45 3.15 -5.32
N ALA A 79 14.19 4.18 -4.86
CA ALA A 79 13.74 4.90 -3.66
C ALA A 79 12.44 5.67 -3.95
N PRO A 80 11.57 5.86 -2.93
CA PRO A 80 11.69 5.51 -1.52
C PRO A 80 11.47 4.01 -1.19
N GLY A 81 10.82 3.20 -2.04
CA GLY A 81 10.62 1.76 -1.83
C GLY A 81 9.93 1.45 -0.50
N VAL A 82 10.47 0.52 0.29
CA VAL A 82 9.94 0.12 1.62
C VAL A 82 9.96 1.27 2.65
N TYR A 83 10.66 2.35 2.35
CA TYR A 83 10.73 3.54 3.22
C TYR A 83 9.70 4.61 2.85
N SER A 84 8.75 4.32 1.95
CA SER A 84 7.80 5.30 1.41
C SER A 84 7.06 6.10 2.47
N ALA A 85 6.58 5.45 3.53
CA ALA A 85 5.83 6.13 4.60
C ALA A 85 6.71 7.04 5.48
N ARG A 86 8.04 6.87 5.46
CA ARG A 86 9.01 7.60 6.30
C ARG A 86 10.17 8.18 5.48
N PHE A 87 9.94 8.48 4.22
CA PHE A 87 10.97 8.95 3.30
C PHE A 87 11.62 10.26 3.76
N ALA A 88 10.85 11.19 4.30
CA ALA A 88 11.36 12.43 4.87
C ALA A 88 11.73 12.32 6.37
N GLY A 89 11.60 11.14 6.98
CA GLY A 89 11.92 10.86 8.38
C GLY A 89 10.80 10.12 9.08
N VAL A 90 11.08 9.62 10.29
CA VAL A 90 10.13 8.75 11.05
C VAL A 90 8.84 9.46 11.42
N ALA A 91 8.89 10.77 11.66
CA ALA A 91 7.73 11.60 12.01
C ALA A 91 7.16 12.38 10.82
N ALA A 92 7.61 12.07 9.58
CA ALA A 92 7.16 12.78 8.40
C ALA A 92 5.71 12.45 8.06
N ASP A 93 4.98 13.45 7.64
CA ASP A 93 3.67 13.32 7.03
C ASP A 93 3.76 13.18 5.50
N ASP A 94 2.61 12.99 4.84
CA ASP A 94 2.55 12.87 3.38
C ASP A 94 3.07 14.14 2.68
N ALA A 95 2.84 15.32 3.24
CA ALA A 95 3.30 16.58 2.66
C ALA A 95 4.84 16.69 2.68
N ALA A 96 5.48 16.33 3.78
CA ALA A 96 6.93 16.29 3.90
C ALA A 96 7.56 15.26 2.95
N ASN A 97 6.96 14.06 2.85
CA ASN A 97 7.41 13.02 1.94
C ASN A 97 7.29 13.47 0.47
N ASN A 98 6.20 14.12 0.08
CA ASN A 98 5.99 14.66 -1.27
C ASN A 98 6.99 15.78 -1.58
N ALA A 99 7.24 16.70 -0.64
CA ALA A 99 8.20 17.78 -0.81
C ALA A 99 9.62 17.23 -1.00
N LYS A 100 10.03 16.24 -0.22
CA LYS A 100 11.33 15.58 -0.36
C LYS A 100 11.46 14.88 -1.71
N LEU A 101 10.40 14.20 -2.18
CA LEU A 101 10.40 13.52 -3.47
C LEU A 101 10.58 14.53 -4.63
N LEU A 102 9.85 15.63 -4.61
CA LEU A 102 10.00 16.69 -5.62
C LEU A 102 11.40 17.30 -5.61
N ALA A 103 11.96 17.56 -4.42
CA ALA A 103 13.32 18.06 -4.29
C ALA A 103 14.36 17.09 -4.85
N ALA A 104 14.23 15.80 -4.57
CA ALA A 104 15.12 14.76 -5.10
C ALA A 104 15.04 14.64 -6.63
N LEU A 105 13.90 14.98 -7.22
CA LEU A 105 13.68 14.93 -8.67
C LEU A 105 13.86 16.30 -9.37
N ALA A 106 14.33 17.34 -8.67
CA ALA A 106 14.37 18.71 -9.21
C ALA A 106 15.14 18.84 -10.53
N THR A 107 16.23 18.06 -10.68
CA THR A 107 17.06 18.05 -11.90
C THR A 107 16.68 16.99 -12.92
N VAL A 108 15.73 16.11 -12.59
CA VAL A 108 15.27 15.03 -13.47
C VAL A 108 14.18 15.56 -14.41
N PRO A 109 14.35 15.49 -15.74
CA PRO A 109 13.30 15.85 -16.68
C PRO A 109 12.02 15.06 -16.46
N GLN A 110 10.86 15.68 -16.68
CA GLN A 110 9.55 15.08 -16.38
C GLN A 110 9.33 13.74 -17.11
N GLU A 111 9.79 13.64 -18.33
CA GLU A 111 9.70 12.43 -19.16
C GLU A 111 10.56 11.26 -18.65
N LYS A 112 11.49 11.53 -17.73
CA LYS A 112 12.37 10.51 -17.10
C LYS A 112 11.97 10.17 -15.66
N ARG A 113 10.88 10.75 -15.14
CA ARG A 113 10.40 10.50 -13.77
C ARG A 113 9.50 9.26 -13.70
N TYR A 114 9.90 8.17 -14.36
CA TYR A 114 9.18 6.90 -14.30
C TYR A 114 9.12 6.40 -12.87
N ALA A 115 7.95 5.91 -12.50
CA ALA A 115 7.68 5.43 -11.16
C ALA A 115 6.61 4.35 -11.18
N ARG A 116 6.58 3.52 -10.15
CA ARG A 116 5.49 2.58 -9.90
C ARG A 116 5.14 2.52 -8.45
N TYR A 117 3.87 2.39 -8.17
CA TYR A 117 3.44 1.87 -6.87
C TYR A 117 3.54 0.36 -6.87
N ARG A 118 4.03 -0.20 -5.76
CA ARG A 118 4.04 -1.63 -5.48
C ARG A 118 3.21 -1.91 -4.25
N ALA A 119 2.50 -3.05 -4.25
CA ALA A 119 1.84 -3.59 -3.06
C ALA A 119 2.06 -5.08 -2.98
N VAL A 120 2.33 -5.55 -1.77
CA VAL A 120 2.26 -6.96 -1.39
C VAL A 120 1.21 -7.10 -0.31
N ILE A 121 0.19 -7.92 -0.56
CA ILE A 121 -0.86 -8.24 0.39
C ILE A 121 -0.69 -9.69 0.83
N VAL A 122 -0.68 -9.91 2.13
CA VAL A 122 -0.55 -11.24 2.73
C VAL A 122 -1.78 -11.53 3.59
N LEU A 123 -2.36 -12.72 3.43
CA LEU A 123 -3.33 -13.27 4.37
C LEU A 123 -2.72 -14.46 5.07
N VAL A 124 -2.72 -14.44 6.41
CA VAL A 124 -2.40 -15.56 7.27
C VAL A 124 -3.66 -16.05 7.96
N ARG A 125 -3.86 -17.39 8.03
CA ARG A 125 -5.00 -18.01 8.72
C ARG A 125 -4.74 -18.17 10.21
N ALA A 126 -3.45 -18.24 10.58
CA ALA A 126 -2.95 -18.33 11.95
C ALA A 126 -1.58 -17.65 12.03
N PRO A 127 -1.06 -17.32 13.24
CA PRO A 127 0.25 -16.67 13.40
C PRO A 127 1.40 -17.41 12.71
N ASP A 128 1.37 -18.72 12.75
CA ASP A 128 2.42 -19.61 12.23
C ASP A 128 1.97 -20.33 10.95
N ASP A 129 1.04 -19.71 10.18
CA ASP A 129 0.58 -20.26 8.89
C ASP A 129 1.78 -20.53 7.98
N PRO A 130 2.02 -21.83 7.62
CA PRO A 130 3.18 -22.20 6.79
C PRO A 130 2.99 -21.86 5.31
N VAL A 131 1.76 -21.62 4.89
CA VAL A 131 1.40 -21.34 3.49
C VAL A 131 0.46 -20.12 3.42
N PRO A 132 0.97 -18.91 3.75
CA PRO A 132 0.16 -17.70 3.65
C PRO A 132 -0.24 -17.45 2.19
N LEU A 133 -1.41 -16.85 1.97
CA LEU A 133 -1.77 -16.36 0.64
C LEU A 133 -1.05 -15.03 0.41
N VAL A 134 -0.43 -14.90 -0.76
CA VAL A 134 0.32 -13.70 -1.13
C VAL A 134 -0.17 -13.18 -2.48
N GLY A 135 -0.55 -11.93 -2.54
CA GLY A 135 -0.86 -11.24 -3.78
C GLY A 135 0.04 -10.03 -3.97
N GLU A 136 0.58 -9.89 -5.17
CA GLU A 136 1.41 -8.76 -5.55
C GLU A 136 0.74 -7.95 -6.66
N GLY A 137 0.97 -6.65 -6.65
CA GLY A 137 0.48 -5.75 -7.67
C GLY A 137 1.37 -4.55 -7.87
N ALA A 138 1.43 -4.09 -9.10
CA ALA A 138 2.11 -2.87 -9.49
C ALA A 138 1.15 -1.92 -10.22
N TRP A 139 1.44 -0.64 -10.15
CA TRP A 139 0.74 0.40 -10.90
C TRP A 139 1.77 1.35 -11.49
N GLU A 140 2.01 1.20 -12.78
CA GLU A 140 3.00 1.99 -13.49
C GLU A 140 2.53 3.42 -13.73
N GLY A 141 3.47 4.35 -13.76
CA GLY A 141 3.20 5.76 -13.96
C GLY A 141 4.47 6.61 -13.96
N ARG A 142 4.29 7.86 -13.58
CA ARG A 142 5.39 8.84 -13.46
C ARG A 142 5.09 9.85 -12.36
N ILE A 143 6.12 10.54 -11.89
CA ILE A 143 5.98 11.63 -10.91
C ILE A 143 5.82 12.96 -11.63
N GLY A 144 4.77 13.69 -11.31
CA GLY A 144 4.54 15.05 -11.79
C GLY A 144 5.53 16.06 -11.23
N THR A 145 5.45 17.30 -11.70
CA THR A 145 6.31 18.40 -11.25
C THR A 145 5.70 19.21 -10.10
N ALA A 146 4.40 19.05 -9.88
CA ALA A 146 3.67 19.71 -8.81
C ALA A 146 2.51 18.81 -8.34
N PRO A 147 2.04 18.97 -7.09
CA PRO A 147 0.87 18.24 -6.60
C PRO A 147 -0.41 18.68 -7.32
N SER A 148 -1.30 17.72 -7.61
CA SER A 148 -2.64 17.96 -8.12
C SER A 148 -3.64 17.00 -7.49
N GLY A 149 -4.91 17.41 -7.40
CA GLY A 149 -5.96 16.63 -6.74
C GLY A 149 -5.98 16.75 -5.22
N ARG A 150 -7.04 16.20 -4.61
CA ARG A 150 -7.26 16.25 -3.15
C ARG A 150 -7.65 14.90 -2.57
N GLY A 151 -7.81 13.87 -3.41
CA GLY A 151 -8.17 12.52 -3.00
C GLY A 151 -6.95 11.69 -2.62
N GLY A 152 -7.21 10.50 -2.13
CA GLY A 152 -6.16 9.53 -1.81
C GLY A 152 -5.29 9.88 -0.60
N PHE A 153 -4.05 9.40 -0.61
CA PHE A 153 -3.05 9.60 0.44
C PHE A 153 -1.63 9.33 -0.11
N GLY A 154 -0.62 9.61 0.71
CA GLY A 154 0.78 9.39 0.33
C GLY A 154 1.20 10.24 -0.86
N TYR A 155 1.73 9.61 -1.89
CA TYR A 155 2.22 10.27 -3.09
C TYR A 155 1.16 10.42 -4.20
N ASP A 156 -0.10 10.12 -3.92
CA ASP A 156 -1.19 10.23 -4.92
C ASP A 156 -1.27 11.59 -5.61
N PRO A 157 -1.03 12.73 -4.93
CA PRO A 157 -1.03 14.04 -5.58
C PRO A 157 0.08 14.25 -6.61
N LEU A 158 1.14 13.44 -6.57
CA LEU A 158 2.28 13.53 -7.50
C LEU A 158 2.28 12.40 -8.54
N PHE A 159 1.63 11.28 -8.26
CA PHE A 159 1.68 10.10 -9.12
C PHE A 159 0.66 10.19 -10.26
N ILE A 160 1.15 10.24 -11.49
CA ILE A 160 0.35 10.23 -12.73
C ILE A 160 0.39 8.81 -13.29
N PRO A 161 -0.74 8.07 -13.25
CA PRO A 161 -0.80 6.71 -13.78
C PRO A 161 -0.49 6.63 -15.27
N ALA A 162 0.09 5.53 -15.72
CA ALA A 162 0.33 5.29 -17.14
C ALA A 162 -0.97 5.36 -17.94
N GLY A 163 -0.94 6.06 -19.06
CA GLY A 163 -2.11 6.33 -19.91
C GLY A 163 -3.09 7.38 -19.35
N GLY A 164 -2.80 7.95 -18.17
CA GLY A 164 -3.57 9.04 -17.57
C GLY A 164 -2.94 10.41 -17.83
N THR A 165 -3.76 11.46 -17.72
CA THR A 165 -3.33 12.87 -17.81
C THR A 165 -3.34 13.55 -16.44
N GLY A 166 -4.15 13.04 -15.49
CA GLY A 166 -4.25 13.53 -14.12
C GLY A 166 -3.55 12.61 -13.11
N THR A 167 -3.45 13.08 -11.88
CA THR A 167 -2.83 12.33 -10.77
C THR A 167 -3.79 11.29 -10.17
N ALA A 168 -3.24 10.36 -9.40
CA ALA A 168 -4.04 9.39 -8.65
C ALA A 168 -4.99 10.05 -7.63
N ALA A 169 -4.64 11.24 -7.13
CA ALA A 169 -5.48 12.03 -6.23
C ALA A 169 -6.70 12.69 -6.93
N GLU A 170 -6.76 12.67 -8.24
CA GLU A 170 -7.89 13.18 -9.04
C GLU A 170 -8.90 12.09 -9.39
N LEU A 171 -8.54 10.82 -9.18
CA LEU A 171 -9.44 9.69 -9.43
C LEU A 171 -10.46 9.55 -8.30
N SER A 172 -11.65 9.07 -8.65
CA SER A 172 -12.61 8.59 -7.65
C SER A 172 -12.06 7.36 -6.91
N PRO A 173 -12.50 7.10 -5.67
CA PRO A 173 -12.08 5.90 -4.94
C PRO A 173 -12.33 4.59 -5.70
N ALA A 174 -13.45 4.50 -6.42
CA ALA A 174 -13.79 3.31 -7.21
C ALA A 174 -12.83 3.11 -8.40
N GLU A 175 -12.52 4.18 -9.14
CA GLU A 175 -11.55 4.13 -10.24
C GLU A 175 -10.16 3.77 -9.75
N LYS A 176 -9.71 4.40 -8.65
CA LYS A 176 -8.43 4.10 -8.02
C LYS A 176 -8.37 2.62 -7.61
N ASN A 177 -9.38 2.12 -6.91
CA ASN A 177 -9.42 0.72 -6.45
C ASN A 177 -9.39 -0.29 -7.62
N SER A 178 -10.03 0.01 -8.74
CA SER A 178 -10.03 -0.88 -9.90
C SER A 178 -8.67 -0.97 -10.60
N ARG A 179 -7.87 0.10 -10.59
CA ARG A 179 -6.63 0.26 -11.37
C ARG A 179 -5.36 0.16 -10.53
N SER A 180 -5.44 0.41 -9.22
CA SER A 180 -4.27 0.55 -8.36
C SER A 180 -3.51 -0.76 -8.12
N HIS A 181 -2.25 -0.60 -7.72
CA HIS A 181 -1.39 -1.68 -7.21
C HIS A 181 -2.07 -2.53 -6.14
N ARG A 182 -2.76 -1.89 -5.17
CA ARG A 182 -3.49 -2.60 -4.10
C ARG A 182 -4.67 -3.39 -4.64
N GLY A 183 -5.43 -2.82 -5.55
CA GLY A 183 -6.50 -3.54 -6.24
C GLY A 183 -5.97 -4.73 -7.02
N ALA A 184 -4.84 -4.59 -7.73
CA ALA A 184 -4.19 -5.68 -8.45
C ALA A 184 -3.68 -6.77 -7.50
N ALA A 185 -2.97 -6.39 -6.42
CA ALA A 185 -2.47 -7.31 -5.41
C ALA A 185 -3.59 -8.11 -4.74
N LEU A 186 -4.70 -7.45 -4.39
CA LEU A 186 -5.82 -8.14 -3.77
C LEU A 186 -6.49 -9.13 -4.75
N ARG A 187 -6.68 -8.77 -6.02
CA ARG A 187 -7.19 -9.70 -7.03
C ARG A 187 -6.29 -10.93 -7.19
N ALA A 188 -4.97 -10.74 -7.20
CA ALA A 188 -4.00 -11.83 -7.25
C ALA A 188 -4.08 -12.75 -6.01
N LEU A 189 -4.31 -12.17 -4.82
CA LEU A 189 -4.51 -12.94 -3.59
C LEU A 189 -5.84 -13.71 -3.63
N ILE A 190 -6.93 -13.08 -4.06
CA ILE A 190 -8.27 -13.69 -4.14
C ILE A 190 -8.29 -14.86 -5.13
N ALA A 191 -7.51 -14.80 -6.20
CA ALA A 191 -7.41 -15.90 -7.16
C ALA A 191 -6.85 -17.20 -6.53
N GLN A 192 -6.14 -17.09 -5.41
CA GLN A 192 -5.60 -18.21 -4.62
C GLN A 192 -6.53 -18.64 -3.48
N TRP A 193 -7.64 -17.91 -3.26
CA TRP A 193 -8.55 -18.19 -2.15
C TRP A 193 -9.27 -19.50 -2.37
N PRO A 194 -9.27 -20.44 -1.41
CA PRO A 194 -10.04 -21.68 -1.53
C PRO A 194 -11.54 -21.36 -1.71
N ARG A 195 -12.13 -21.92 -2.74
CA ARG A 195 -13.58 -21.88 -2.98
C ARG A 195 -14.33 -22.79 -2.04
#